data_16bd79def0725047ef17a32de9dc78dc
#
_entry.id   16bd79def0725047ef17a32de9dc78dc
#
_cell.length_a   1.000
_cell.length_b   1.000
_cell.length_c   1.000
_cell.angle_alpha   90.00
_cell.angle_beta   90.00
_cell.angle_gamma   90.00
#
_symmetry.space_group_name_H-M   'P 1'
#
loop_
_entity.id
_entity.type
_entity.pdbx_description
1 polymer ?
#
loop_
_entity_poly.entity_id
_entity_poly.type
_entity_poly.pdbx_seq_one_letter_code
_entity_poly.pdbx_strand_id
1 'polypeptide(L)'
;MEKLSEMVKFVSGSPQFRITEVFDVNAPLYTYYGQSDIDDDLVGIVSSNAVKKQVRTQDKVNTLYTGDVIFSLISGISTIVRKEHEGFLYTQNYVKLIPNENIDSKYLVYLLNEDKSIKKQFMIGLQGSQVLKYTLKQVKELELPELPSMEKQQMIGEVYFNQLRLQALRNRAANSETTILLAKLEEASGK
;
A
#
# COMPACT_ATOMS: atom_id res chain seq x y z
N MET A 1 -21.09 5.85 15.70
CA MET A 1 -20.03 5.79 14.67
C MET A 1 -19.90 4.34 14.28
N GLU A 2 -19.88 4.05 13.00
CA GLU A 2 -19.77 2.68 12.49
C GLU A 2 -18.31 2.22 12.52
N LYS A 3 -18.10 0.93 12.81
CA LYS A 3 -16.75 0.36 12.82
C LYS A 3 -16.31 0.00 11.40
N LEU A 4 -15.02 0.13 11.12
CA LEU A 4 -14.46 -0.28 9.83
C LEU A 4 -14.78 -1.76 9.51
N SER A 5 -14.86 -2.62 10.53
CA SER A 5 -15.23 -4.03 10.35
C SER A 5 -16.67 -4.29 9.89
N GLU A 6 -17.55 -3.30 9.96
CA GLU A 6 -18.93 -3.37 9.46
C GLU A 6 -19.00 -3.00 7.97
N MET A 7 -18.04 -2.21 7.49
CA MET A 7 -17.96 -1.70 6.12
C MET A 7 -17.01 -2.47 5.22
N VAL A 8 -16.07 -3.23 5.82
CA VAL A 8 -14.95 -3.84 5.10
C VAL A 8 -14.74 -5.28 5.56
N LYS A 9 -14.58 -6.21 4.61
CA LYS A 9 -14.10 -7.56 4.89
C LYS A 9 -12.56 -7.57 4.82
N PHE A 10 -11.92 -8.25 5.78
CA PHE A 10 -10.47 -8.33 5.92
C PHE A 10 -9.94 -9.70 5.50
N VAL A 11 -8.94 -9.72 4.64
CA VAL A 11 -8.23 -10.95 4.25
C VAL A 11 -6.75 -10.77 4.53
N SER A 12 -6.25 -11.51 5.52
CA SER A 12 -4.82 -11.47 5.89
C SER A 12 -3.97 -12.17 4.83
N GLY A 13 -2.75 -11.68 4.63
CA GLY A 13 -1.78 -12.34 3.76
C GLY A 13 -1.27 -13.66 4.31
N SER A 14 -0.51 -14.37 3.49
CA SER A 14 0.05 -15.68 3.83
C SER A 14 1.12 -15.56 4.92
N PRO A 15 1.06 -16.39 5.98
CA PRO A 15 2.13 -16.43 6.99
C PRO A 15 3.44 -16.84 6.35
N GLN A 16 4.44 -15.95 6.37
CA GLN A 16 5.71 -16.17 5.67
C GLN A 16 6.43 -17.44 6.13
N PHE A 17 6.33 -17.80 7.40
CA PHE A 17 6.94 -19.02 7.98
C PHE A 17 6.27 -20.32 7.53
N ARG A 18 5.11 -20.25 6.86
CA ARG A 18 4.39 -21.41 6.29
C ARG A 18 4.63 -21.57 4.80
N ILE A 19 5.40 -20.69 4.19
CA ILE A 19 5.74 -20.76 2.76
C ILE A 19 7.04 -21.52 2.65
N THR A 20 6.95 -22.75 2.12
CA THR A 20 8.10 -23.61 1.89
C THR A 20 8.68 -23.32 0.51
N GLU A 21 9.92 -22.82 0.48
CA GLU A 21 10.63 -22.63 -0.78
C GLU A 21 11.06 -23.97 -1.35
N VAL A 22 10.83 -24.17 -2.65
CA VAL A 22 11.22 -25.36 -3.38
C VAL A 22 12.14 -25.01 -4.54
N PHE A 23 13.08 -25.90 -4.87
CA PHE A 23 14.03 -25.72 -5.97
C PHE A 23 13.50 -26.29 -7.30
N ASP A 24 12.25 -26.80 -7.33
CA ASP A 24 11.62 -27.29 -8.55
C ASP A 24 11.32 -26.12 -9.50
N VAL A 25 11.91 -26.17 -10.68
CA VAL A 25 11.75 -25.15 -11.74
C VAL A 25 10.29 -25.07 -12.22
N ASN A 26 9.54 -26.16 -12.11
CA ASN A 26 8.12 -26.23 -12.50
C ASN A 26 7.18 -25.65 -11.43
N ALA A 27 7.68 -25.40 -10.21
CA ALA A 27 6.86 -24.80 -9.17
C ALA A 27 6.57 -23.32 -9.49
N PRO A 28 5.36 -22.82 -9.17
CA PRO A 28 5.01 -21.43 -9.38
C PRO A 28 6.00 -20.48 -8.71
N LEU A 29 6.40 -19.44 -9.44
CA LEU A 29 7.28 -18.37 -8.94
C LEU A 29 6.43 -17.16 -8.55
N TYR A 30 6.54 -16.72 -7.31
CA TYR A 30 5.86 -15.54 -6.79
C TYR A 30 6.85 -14.44 -6.42
N THR A 31 6.49 -13.21 -6.69
CA THR A 31 7.20 -12.02 -6.20
C THR A 31 6.50 -11.53 -4.93
N TYR A 32 7.26 -11.26 -3.88
CA TYR A 32 6.71 -10.69 -2.65
C TYR A 32 6.32 -9.23 -2.85
N TYR A 33 5.11 -8.89 -2.37
CA TYR A 33 4.66 -7.52 -2.24
C TYR A 33 5.25 -6.88 -0.99
N GLY A 34 5.88 -5.74 -1.14
CA GLY A 34 6.61 -5.05 -0.08
C GLY A 34 6.21 -3.59 0.09
N GLN A 35 6.92 -2.87 0.97
CA GLN A 35 6.62 -1.47 1.27
C GLN A 35 6.84 -0.57 0.06
N SER A 36 7.89 -0.79 -0.73
CA SER A 36 8.13 -0.04 -1.97
C SER A 36 7.00 -0.18 -2.98
N ASP A 37 6.33 -1.34 -3.01
CA ASP A 37 5.22 -1.59 -3.93
C ASP A 37 3.96 -0.82 -3.48
N ILE A 38 3.74 -0.70 -2.15
CA ILE A 38 2.69 0.18 -1.60
C ILE A 38 2.92 1.64 -2.02
N ASP A 39 4.16 2.11 -1.87
CA ASP A 39 4.51 3.49 -2.20
C ASP A 39 4.33 3.76 -3.70
N ASP A 40 4.77 2.82 -4.56
CA ASP A 40 4.58 2.88 -6.01
C ASP A 40 3.09 2.88 -6.40
N ASP A 41 2.30 1.97 -5.83
CA ASP A 41 0.87 1.87 -6.09
C ASP A 41 0.12 3.13 -5.65
N LEU A 42 0.50 3.70 -4.50
CA LEU A 42 -0.16 4.88 -3.94
C LEU A 42 0.04 6.11 -4.84
N VAL A 43 1.26 6.32 -5.35
CA VAL A 43 1.56 7.48 -6.20
C VAL A 43 1.37 7.19 -7.69
N GLY A 44 1.23 5.93 -8.08
CA GLY A 44 1.04 5.50 -9.47
C GLY A 44 2.26 5.69 -10.36
N ILE A 45 3.44 5.59 -9.79
CA ILE A 45 4.72 5.68 -10.49
C ILE A 45 5.60 4.55 -9.99
N VAL A 46 6.00 3.65 -10.88
CA VAL A 46 6.94 2.57 -10.51
C VAL A 46 8.31 3.19 -10.26
N SER A 47 8.81 3.02 -9.05
CA SER A 47 10.18 3.34 -8.69
C SER A 47 11.09 2.24 -9.22
N SER A 48 12.21 2.62 -9.82
CA SER A 48 13.05 1.73 -10.60
C SER A 48 13.69 0.57 -9.81
N ASN A 49 13.78 -0.59 -10.43
CA ASN A 49 14.90 -1.55 -10.42
C ASN A 49 15.43 -2.16 -9.10
N ALA A 50 14.72 -2.07 -7.98
CA ALA A 50 15.08 -2.89 -6.82
C ALA A 50 14.84 -4.38 -7.15
N VAL A 51 15.85 -5.21 -6.92
CA VAL A 51 15.70 -6.68 -7.02
C VAL A 51 14.64 -7.10 -6.02
N LYS A 52 13.47 -7.52 -6.52
CA LYS A 52 12.35 -7.96 -5.67
C LYS A 52 12.61 -9.38 -5.18
N LYS A 53 12.30 -9.61 -3.91
CA LYS A 53 12.36 -10.95 -3.34
C LYS A 53 11.33 -11.84 -4.02
N GLN A 54 11.75 -13.04 -4.40
CA GLN A 54 10.89 -14.04 -5.03
C GLN A 54 10.95 -15.35 -4.26
N VAL A 55 9.96 -16.21 -4.47
CA VAL A 55 9.89 -17.56 -3.91
C VAL A 55 9.21 -18.50 -4.89
N ARG A 56 9.75 -19.69 -5.07
CA ARG A 56 9.06 -20.81 -5.72
C ARG A 56 8.42 -21.67 -4.64
N THR A 57 7.14 -21.94 -4.79
CA THR A 57 6.43 -22.75 -3.80
C THR A 57 5.25 -23.48 -4.42
N GLN A 58 4.95 -24.69 -3.90
CA GLN A 58 3.73 -25.44 -4.17
C GLN A 58 2.62 -25.10 -3.15
N ASP A 59 2.94 -24.32 -2.12
CA ASP A 59 1.97 -23.96 -1.09
C ASP A 59 0.90 -23.05 -1.67
N LYS A 60 -0.31 -23.15 -1.13
CA LYS A 60 -1.40 -22.22 -1.43
C LYS A 60 -1.11 -20.87 -0.76
N VAL A 61 -0.85 -19.86 -1.56
CA VAL A 61 -0.54 -18.50 -1.10
C VAL A 61 -1.62 -17.50 -1.52
N ASN A 62 -1.72 -16.40 -0.78
CA ASN A 62 -2.60 -15.29 -1.12
C ASN A 62 -1.86 -14.32 -2.04
N THR A 63 -2.46 -14.03 -3.19
CA THR A 63 -1.94 -13.06 -4.17
C THR A 63 -2.88 -11.88 -4.34
N LEU A 64 -2.35 -10.79 -4.84
CA LEU A 64 -3.06 -9.53 -5.10
C LEU A 64 -3.58 -9.48 -6.53
N TYR A 65 -4.70 -8.78 -6.71
CA TYR A 65 -5.28 -8.46 -8.00
C TYR A 65 -5.34 -6.94 -8.17
N THR A 66 -5.29 -6.50 -9.43
CA THR A 66 -5.51 -5.09 -9.76
C THR A 66 -6.83 -4.59 -9.17
N GLY A 67 -6.78 -3.47 -8.46
CA GLY A 67 -7.95 -2.88 -7.79
C GLY A 67 -8.15 -3.33 -6.33
N ASP A 68 -7.41 -4.33 -5.85
CA ASP A 68 -7.45 -4.70 -4.43
C ASP A 68 -7.00 -3.51 -3.55
N VAL A 69 -7.73 -3.24 -2.48
CA VAL A 69 -7.27 -2.31 -1.45
C VAL A 69 -6.40 -3.09 -0.46
N ILE A 70 -5.18 -2.61 -0.24
CA ILE A 70 -4.21 -3.23 0.67
C ILE A 70 -3.81 -2.26 1.79
N PHE A 71 -3.65 -2.76 3.01
CA PHE A 71 -3.18 -2.01 4.17
C PHE A 71 -1.93 -2.66 4.75
N SER A 72 -0.89 -1.87 5.00
CA SER A 72 0.33 -2.32 5.68
C SER A 72 0.19 -2.21 7.19
N LEU A 73 0.30 -3.33 7.88
CA LEU A 73 0.37 -3.35 9.35
C LEU A 73 1.72 -2.82 9.87
N ILE A 74 2.71 -2.63 9.00
CA ILE A 74 4.04 -2.10 9.36
C ILE A 74 4.02 -0.58 9.34
N SER A 75 3.61 0.02 8.20
CA SER A 75 3.65 1.47 7.99
C SER A 75 2.34 2.18 8.33
N GLY A 76 1.23 1.45 8.42
CA GLY A 76 -0.11 2.06 8.57
C GLY A 76 -0.62 2.73 7.30
N ILE A 77 0.02 2.48 6.15
CA ILE A 77 -0.36 3.05 4.86
C ILE A 77 -1.24 2.08 4.11
N SER A 78 -2.25 2.62 3.44
CA SER A 78 -3.16 1.91 2.55
C SER A 78 -2.99 2.39 1.10
N THR A 79 -3.23 1.50 0.14
CA THR A 79 -3.23 1.82 -1.29
C THR A 79 -4.17 0.91 -2.08
N ILE A 80 -4.29 1.18 -3.39
CA ILE A 80 -4.98 0.31 -4.35
C ILE A 80 -3.94 -0.32 -5.27
N VAL A 81 -3.92 -1.64 -5.30
CA VAL A 81 -2.98 -2.43 -6.11
C VAL A 81 -3.15 -2.12 -7.59
N ARG A 82 -2.05 -1.79 -8.26
CA ARG A 82 -2.01 -1.53 -9.70
C ARG A 82 -1.62 -2.78 -10.48
N LYS A 83 -1.81 -2.70 -11.79
CA LYS A 83 -1.57 -3.82 -12.70
C LYS A 83 -0.13 -4.36 -12.64
N GLU A 84 0.83 -3.50 -12.35
CA GLU A 84 2.25 -3.84 -12.24
C GLU A 84 2.55 -4.81 -11.10
N HIS A 85 1.67 -4.86 -10.08
CA HIS A 85 1.81 -5.72 -8.91
C HIS A 85 0.74 -6.82 -8.84
N GLU A 86 -0.01 -7.04 -9.92
CA GLU A 86 -0.95 -8.15 -10.01
C GLU A 86 -0.22 -9.50 -9.91
N GLY A 87 -0.75 -10.43 -9.13
CA GLY A 87 -0.15 -11.73 -8.89
C GLY A 87 0.93 -11.74 -7.80
N PHE A 88 1.31 -10.59 -7.23
CA PHE A 88 2.28 -10.56 -6.14
C PHE A 88 1.72 -11.20 -4.88
N LEU A 89 2.59 -11.97 -4.21
CA LEU A 89 2.28 -12.63 -2.95
C LEU A 89 2.42 -11.63 -1.79
N TYR A 90 1.39 -11.50 -0.96
CA TYR A 90 1.45 -10.66 0.24
C TYR A 90 1.44 -11.50 1.52
N THR A 91 2.27 -11.08 2.47
CA THR A 91 2.47 -11.77 3.76
C THR A 91 1.50 -11.25 4.83
N GLN A 92 1.52 -11.89 6.01
CA GLN A 92 0.72 -11.48 7.18
C GLN A 92 0.98 -10.04 7.66
N ASN A 93 1.98 -9.35 7.11
CA ASN A 93 2.24 -7.95 7.37
C ASN A 93 1.28 -7.01 6.61
N TYR A 94 0.52 -7.56 5.70
CA TYR A 94 -0.42 -6.85 4.84
C TYR A 94 -1.81 -7.47 4.95
N VAL A 95 -2.83 -6.64 4.84
CA VAL A 95 -4.22 -7.04 4.90
C VAL A 95 -4.96 -6.47 3.70
N LYS A 96 -5.59 -7.34 2.92
CA LYS A 96 -6.50 -6.92 1.87
C LYS A 96 -7.82 -6.52 2.51
N LEU A 97 -8.30 -5.35 2.13
CA LEU A 97 -9.56 -4.75 2.53
C LEU A 97 -10.55 -4.84 1.38
N ILE A 98 -11.70 -5.47 1.61
CA ILE A 98 -12.76 -5.58 0.60
C ILE A 98 -13.91 -4.71 1.09
N PRO A 99 -14.04 -3.47 0.58
CA PRO A 99 -15.12 -2.57 0.97
C PRO A 99 -16.47 -3.09 0.48
N ASN A 100 -17.53 -2.78 1.23
CA ASN A 100 -18.90 -3.01 0.79
C ASN A 100 -19.37 -1.86 -0.12
N GLU A 101 -20.63 -1.91 -0.55
CA GLU A 101 -21.23 -0.92 -1.45
C GLU A 101 -21.40 0.50 -0.88
N ASN A 102 -21.22 0.67 0.43
CA ASN A 102 -21.42 1.98 1.10
C ASN A 102 -20.14 2.81 1.19
N ILE A 103 -18.98 2.25 0.83
CA ILE A 103 -17.71 2.95 0.89
C ILE A 103 -16.88 2.75 -0.39
N ASP A 104 -16.51 3.86 -1.03
CA ASP A 104 -15.64 3.84 -2.21
C ASP A 104 -14.21 3.45 -1.85
N SER A 105 -13.55 2.63 -2.68
CA SER A 105 -12.20 2.11 -2.44
C SER A 105 -11.14 3.21 -2.32
N LYS A 106 -11.19 4.25 -3.17
CA LYS A 106 -10.24 5.36 -3.14
C LYS A 106 -10.48 6.25 -1.92
N TYR A 107 -11.74 6.45 -1.58
CA TYR A 107 -12.11 7.19 -0.38
C TYR A 107 -11.68 6.46 0.89
N LEU A 108 -11.83 5.13 0.94
CA LEU A 108 -11.33 4.31 2.05
C LEU A 108 -9.82 4.50 2.24
N VAL A 109 -9.05 4.49 1.15
CA VAL A 109 -7.60 4.74 1.21
C VAL A 109 -7.31 6.15 1.73
N TYR A 110 -8.03 7.16 1.24
CA TYR A 110 -7.91 8.54 1.76
C TYR A 110 -8.19 8.61 3.26
N LEU A 111 -9.29 7.99 3.74
CA LEU A 111 -9.64 7.96 5.16
C LEU A 111 -8.52 7.35 6.01
N LEU A 112 -8.04 6.17 5.63
CA LEU A 112 -7.02 5.45 6.38
C LEU A 112 -5.69 6.21 6.43
N ASN A 113 -5.34 6.91 5.34
CA ASN A 113 -4.06 7.60 5.24
C ASN A 113 -4.10 9.04 5.79
N GLU A 114 -5.23 9.75 5.69
CA GLU A 114 -5.25 11.20 5.91
C GLU A 114 -6.23 11.69 6.98
N ASP A 115 -7.31 10.95 7.24
CA ASP A 115 -8.30 11.42 8.21
C ASP A 115 -7.71 11.56 9.61
N LYS A 116 -7.89 12.75 10.20
CA LYS A 116 -7.29 13.09 11.51
C LYS A 116 -7.83 12.25 12.65
N SER A 117 -9.11 11.86 12.59
CA SER A 117 -9.74 11.03 13.63
C SER A 117 -9.21 9.61 13.59
N ILE A 118 -9.03 9.05 12.39
CA ILE A 118 -8.42 7.74 12.16
C ILE A 118 -6.96 7.73 12.60
N LYS A 119 -6.17 8.74 12.17
CA LYS A 119 -4.77 8.89 12.61
C LYS A 119 -4.65 8.97 14.14
N LYS A 120 -5.55 9.70 14.81
CA LYS A 120 -5.59 9.79 16.27
C LYS A 120 -5.87 8.43 16.91
N GLN A 121 -6.80 7.65 16.39
CA GLN A 121 -7.11 6.30 16.89
C GLN A 121 -5.90 5.37 16.74
N PHE A 122 -5.21 5.41 15.61
CA PHE A 122 -3.95 4.66 15.42
C PHE A 122 -2.88 5.08 16.44
N MET A 123 -2.68 6.37 16.67
CA MET A 123 -1.69 6.86 17.64
C MET A 123 -2.00 6.41 19.08
N ILE A 124 -3.26 6.44 19.48
CA ILE A 124 -3.70 5.95 20.81
C ILE A 124 -3.41 4.45 20.93
N GLY A 125 -3.70 3.67 19.89
CA GLY A 125 -3.45 2.23 19.87
C GLY A 125 -1.98 1.83 19.91
N LEU A 126 -1.05 2.73 19.57
CA LEU A 126 0.40 2.49 19.61
C LEU A 126 1.03 2.90 20.96
N GLN A 127 0.32 3.64 21.82
CA GLN A 127 0.84 4.07 23.13
C GLN A 127 1.09 2.84 24.03
N GLY A 128 2.33 2.71 24.48
CA GLY A 128 2.75 1.60 25.35
C GLY A 128 3.31 0.37 24.61
N SER A 129 3.36 0.39 23.28
CA SER A 129 4.00 -0.67 22.49
C SER A 129 5.46 -0.34 22.20
N GLN A 130 6.36 -1.27 22.48
CA GLN A 130 7.78 -1.17 22.09
C GLN A 130 7.99 -1.37 20.57
N VAL A 131 7.00 -1.91 19.87
CA VAL A 131 7.04 -2.18 18.44
C VAL A 131 5.98 -1.34 17.75
N LEU A 132 6.40 -0.43 16.89
CA LEU A 132 5.52 0.39 16.04
C LEU A 132 4.92 -0.48 14.92
N LYS A 133 3.98 -1.34 15.29
CA LYS A 133 3.26 -2.20 14.36
C LYS A 133 1.78 -2.19 14.70
N TYR A 134 0.96 -1.95 13.69
CA TYR A 134 -0.48 -2.01 13.82
C TYR A 134 -0.97 -3.46 13.90
N THR A 135 -1.96 -3.72 14.72
CA THR A 135 -2.60 -5.03 14.77
C THR A 135 -3.86 -5.05 13.93
N LEU A 136 -4.18 -6.22 13.38
CA LEU A 136 -5.44 -6.38 12.63
C LEU A 136 -6.67 -6.04 13.49
N LYS A 137 -6.60 -6.29 14.81
CA LYS A 137 -7.68 -5.93 15.75
C LYS A 137 -7.87 -4.42 15.80
N GLN A 138 -6.80 -3.65 15.94
CA GLN A 138 -6.87 -2.18 15.95
C GLN A 138 -7.49 -1.64 14.66
N VAL A 139 -7.08 -2.17 13.49
CA VAL A 139 -7.64 -1.73 12.20
C VAL A 139 -9.13 -2.05 12.09
N LYS A 140 -9.57 -3.22 12.57
CA LYS A 140 -11.00 -3.62 12.57
C LYS A 140 -11.86 -2.76 13.48
N GLU A 141 -11.31 -2.30 14.60
CA GLU A 141 -12.01 -1.52 15.63
C GLU A 141 -12.03 -0.01 15.34
N LEU A 142 -11.40 0.46 14.25
CA LEU A 142 -11.46 1.86 13.87
C LEU A 142 -12.90 2.33 13.70
N GLU A 143 -13.22 3.43 14.32
CA GLU A 143 -14.50 4.12 14.18
C GLU A 143 -14.40 5.12 13.03
N LEU A 144 -15.27 4.94 12.04
CA LEU A 144 -15.33 5.80 10.87
C LEU A 144 -16.08 7.10 11.18
N PRO A 145 -15.63 8.25 10.61
CA PRO A 145 -16.45 9.45 10.61
C PRO A 145 -17.74 9.21 9.82
N GLU A 146 -18.70 10.14 9.94
CA GLU A 146 -19.87 10.13 9.08
C GLU A 146 -19.46 10.16 7.60
N LEU A 147 -19.94 9.18 6.84
CA LEU A 147 -19.58 9.05 5.43
C LEU A 147 -20.41 10.01 4.58
N PRO A 148 -19.79 10.77 3.67
CA PRO A 148 -20.55 11.57 2.71
C PRO A 148 -21.23 10.68 1.66
N SER A 149 -22.04 11.29 0.78
CA SER A 149 -22.64 10.56 -0.34
C SER A 149 -21.57 9.88 -1.20
N MET A 150 -21.92 8.77 -1.86
CA MET A 150 -21.01 7.99 -2.72
C MET A 150 -20.32 8.87 -3.78
N GLU A 151 -21.06 9.80 -4.39
CA GLU A 151 -20.50 10.76 -5.35
C GLU A 151 -19.39 11.62 -4.75
N LYS A 152 -19.58 12.11 -3.52
CA LYS A 152 -18.53 12.87 -2.81
C LYS A 152 -17.35 12.00 -2.42
N GLN A 153 -17.59 10.76 -2.00
CA GLN A 153 -16.53 9.81 -1.71
C GLN A 153 -15.64 9.57 -2.93
N GLN A 154 -16.23 9.29 -4.09
CA GLN A 154 -15.51 9.09 -5.35
C GLN A 154 -14.71 10.33 -5.73
N MET A 155 -15.31 11.52 -5.64
CA MET A 155 -14.61 12.79 -5.94
C MET A 155 -13.40 12.99 -5.02
N ILE A 156 -13.55 12.81 -3.72
CA ILE A 156 -12.46 12.97 -2.75
C ILE A 156 -11.33 11.97 -3.04
N GLY A 157 -11.69 10.70 -3.25
CA GLY A 157 -10.73 9.65 -3.57
C GLY A 157 -9.94 9.94 -4.85
N GLU A 158 -10.61 10.36 -5.92
CA GLU A 158 -9.96 10.75 -7.18
C GLU A 158 -9.01 11.94 -7.01
N VAL A 159 -9.44 12.99 -6.32
CA VAL A 159 -8.61 14.17 -6.07
C VAL A 159 -7.37 13.79 -5.26
N TYR A 160 -7.53 12.93 -4.24
CA TYR A 160 -6.42 12.48 -3.40
C TYR A 160 -5.36 11.76 -4.22
N PHE A 161 -5.72 10.72 -4.98
CA PHE A 161 -4.77 9.97 -5.81
C PHE A 161 -4.12 10.83 -6.89
N ASN A 162 -4.89 11.69 -7.54
CA ASN A 162 -4.37 12.61 -8.55
C ASN A 162 -3.35 13.60 -7.96
N GLN A 163 -3.60 14.10 -6.75
CA GLN A 163 -2.67 15.00 -6.06
C GLN A 163 -1.37 14.30 -5.69
N LEU A 164 -1.44 13.07 -5.16
CA LEU A 164 -0.26 12.28 -4.83
C LEU A 164 0.59 11.99 -6.08
N ARG A 165 -0.07 11.60 -7.18
CA ARG A 165 0.61 11.36 -8.46
C ARG A 165 1.28 12.62 -8.99
N LEU A 166 0.58 13.77 -8.96
CA LEU A 166 1.12 15.04 -9.41
C LEU A 166 2.35 15.43 -8.59
N GLN A 167 2.29 15.28 -7.28
CA GLN A 167 3.43 15.56 -6.39
C GLN A 167 4.62 14.67 -6.71
N ALA A 168 4.39 13.36 -6.89
CA ALA A 168 5.45 12.41 -7.22
C ALA A 168 6.11 12.71 -8.59
N LEU A 169 5.32 13.10 -9.60
CA LEU A 169 5.83 13.52 -10.90
C LEU A 169 6.69 14.80 -10.82
N ARG A 170 6.25 15.79 -10.04
CA ARG A 170 7.02 17.02 -9.80
C ARG A 170 8.36 16.71 -9.11
N ASN A 171 8.34 15.89 -8.10
CA ASN A 171 9.57 15.47 -7.39
C ASN A 171 10.52 14.73 -8.33
N ARG A 172 10.00 13.83 -9.17
CA ARG A 172 10.81 13.13 -10.17
C ARG A 172 11.42 14.08 -11.20
N ALA A 173 10.67 15.05 -11.70
CA ALA A 173 11.17 16.05 -12.62
C ALA A 173 12.30 16.88 -11.99
N ALA A 174 12.09 17.40 -10.77
CA ALA A 174 13.11 18.18 -10.04
C ALA A 174 14.40 17.38 -9.79
N ASN A 175 14.26 16.09 -9.41
CA ASN A 175 15.42 15.22 -9.21
C ASN A 175 16.17 14.96 -10.53
N SER A 176 15.45 14.78 -11.64
CA SER A 176 16.07 14.59 -12.96
C SER A 176 16.81 15.84 -13.43
N GLU A 177 16.24 17.04 -13.24
CA GLU A 177 16.90 18.31 -13.53
C GLU A 177 18.19 18.48 -12.73
N THR A 178 18.15 18.16 -11.44
CA THR A 178 19.34 18.20 -10.56
C THR A 178 20.42 17.23 -11.05
N THR A 179 20.04 16.00 -11.41
CA THR A 179 20.99 15.00 -11.91
C THR A 179 21.67 15.47 -13.20
N ILE A 180 20.90 16.03 -14.14
CA ILE A 180 21.44 16.58 -15.40
C ILE A 180 22.39 17.73 -15.13
N LEU A 181 22.02 18.63 -14.21
CA LEU A 181 22.89 19.76 -13.85
C LEU A 181 24.21 19.31 -13.25
N LEU A 182 24.16 18.34 -12.32
CA LEU A 182 25.38 17.81 -11.69
C LEU A 182 26.29 17.12 -12.72
N ALA A 183 25.73 16.32 -13.63
CA ALA A 183 26.51 15.70 -14.69
C ALA A 183 27.20 16.75 -15.60
N LYS A 184 26.51 17.83 -15.97
CA LYS A 184 27.13 18.95 -16.73
C LYS A 184 28.24 19.67 -15.95
N LEU A 185 28.09 19.79 -14.65
CA LEU A 185 29.15 20.39 -13.80
C LEU A 185 30.38 19.49 -13.70
N GLU A 186 30.20 18.16 -13.64
CA GLU A 186 31.30 17.21 -13.71
C GLU A 186 32.05 17.28 -15.03
N GLU A 187 31.35 17.29 -16.15
CA GLU A 187 31.97 17.47 -17.47
C GLU A 187 32.74 18.76 -17.56
N ALA A 188 32.18 19.88 -17.07
CA ALA A 188 32.85 21.19 -17.10
C ALA A 188 34.05 21.24 -16.17
N SER A 189 34.10 20.44 -15.11
CA SER A 189 35.24 20.39 -14.17
C SER A 189 36.40 19.51 -14.67
N GLY A 190 36.26 18.87 -15.83
CA GLY A 190 37.32 18.07 -16.46
C GLY A 190 37.68 16.79 -15.73
N LYS A 191 36.69 16.20 -15.01
CA LYS A 191 36.83 14.90 -14.37
C LYS A 191 36.11 13.84 -15.19
#